data_a8111875c92c6a44e6d220b348882b99
#
_entry.id   a8111875c92c6a44e6d220b348882b99
#
_cell.length_a   1.000
_cell.length_b   1.000
_cell.length_c   1.000
_cell.angle_alpha   90.00
_cell.angle_beta   90.00
_cell.angle_gamma   90.00
#
_symmetry.space_group_name_H-M   'P 1'
#
loop_
_entity.id
_entity.type
_entity.pdbx_description
1 polymer ?
#
loop_
_entity_poly.entity_id
_entity_poly.type
_entity_poly.pdbx_seq_one_letter_code
_entity_poly.pdbx_strand_id
1 'polypeptide(L)'
;MALKHAVLAALTTEEGSGYELSKRFDASVANFWPASAQQVYRELDRLENEGLVKARTVRQQKRPDKRVFRITAAGSRELGEFVRGSTRPTVVRDDLLVKVASLNATNAAEVAAAVSERLEASREKLAMYESLRATLLGNGSEADF
;
A
#
# COMPACT_ATOMS: atom_id res chain seq x y z
N MET A 1 12.15 3.20 -3.12
CA MET A 1 12.61 2.78 -1.79
C MET A 1 11.47 2.47 -0.83
N ALA A 2 10.28 3.06 -0.98
CA ALA A 2 9.18 2.80 -0.06
C ALA A 2 8.52 1.41 -0.21
N LEU A 3 8.56 0.75 -1.38
CA LEU A 3 8.00 -0.60 -1.54
C LEU A 3 8.65 -1.61 -0.58
N LYS A 4 9.97 -1.55 -0.40
CA LYS A 4 10.72 -2.33 0.60
C LYS A 4 10.08 -2.24 1.98
N HIS A 5 9.87 -1.03 2.46
CA HIS A 5 9.32 -0.81 3.80
C HIS A 5 7.84 -1.14 3.90
N ALA A 6 7.08 -0.95 2.82
CA ALA A 6 5.67 -1.36 2.76
C ALA A 6 5.53 -2.90 2.83
N VAL A 7 6.40 -3.65 2.16
CA VAL A 7 6.45 -5.14 2.27
C VAL A 7 6.86 -5.57 3.68
N LEU A 8 7.88 -4.94 4.27
CA LEU A 8 8.29 -5.23 5.64
C LEU A 8 7.16 -4.93 6.64
N ALA A 9 6.45 -3.79 6.48
CA ALA A 9 5.31 -3.44 7.33
C ALA A 9 4.17 -4.47 7.22
N ALA A 10 3.83 -4.92 6.03
CA ALA A 10 2.82 -5.96 5.84
C ALA A 10 3.16 -7.29 6.51
N LEU A 11 4.46 -7.58 6.70
CA LEU A 11 4.94 -8.78 7.38
C LEU A 11 5.09 -8.64 8.90
N THR A 12 4.91 -7.44 9.47
CA THR A 12 4.91 -7.28 10.94
C THR A 12 3.63 -7.81 11.57
N THR A 13 2.51 -7.71 10.87
CA THR A 13 1.20 -8.15 11.35
C THR A 13 1.09 -9.67 11.27
N GLU A 14 1.50 -10.25 10.14
CA GLU A 14 1.34 -11.68 9.90
C GLU A 14 2.30 -12.16 8.80
N GLU A 15 2.88 -13.35 8.97
CA GLU A 15 3.61 -14.01 7.91
C GLU A 15 2.67 -14.37 6.73
N GLY A 16 3.20 -14.49 5.52
CA GLY A 16 2.38 -14.81 4.36
C GLY A 16 3.19 -15.19 3.14
N SER A 17 2.51 -15.86 2.20
CA SER A 17 3.07 -16.11 0.87
C SER A 17 3.04 -14.83 0.04
N GLY A 18 3.82 -14.81 -1.05
CA GLY A 18 3.80 -13.70 -2.00
C GLY A 18 2.40 -13.42 -2.56
N TYR A 19 1.58 -14.45 -2.77
CA TYR A 19 0.19 -14.29 -3.17
C TYR A 19 -0.67 -13.60 -2.09
N GLU A 20 -0.58 -14.06 -0.84
CA GLU A 20 -1.32 -13.45 0.28
C GLU A 20 -0.90 -12.02 0.52
N LEU A 21 0.41 -11.74 0.44
CA LEU A 21 0.94 -10.39 0.55
C LEU A 21 0.45 -9.48 -0.59
N SER A 22 0.46 -9.95 -1.84
CA SER A 22 -0.08 -9.14 -2.94
C SER A 22 -1.56 -8.82 -2.75
N LYS A 23 -2.36 -9.76 -2.25
CA LYS A 23 -3.77 -9.53 -1.92
C LYS A 23 -3.97 -8.53 -0.77
N ARG A 24 -3.14 -8.62 0.28
CA ARG A 24 -3.16 -7.62 1.37
C ARG A 24 -2.74 -6.24 0.87
N PHE A 25 -1.74 -6.18 -0.03
CA PHE A 25 -1.33 -4.94 -0.67
C PHE A 25 -2.47 -4.29 -1.42
N ASP A 26 -3.20 -5.05 -2.25
CA ASP A 26 -4.36 -4.57 -2.99
C ASP A 26 -5.45 -4.02 -2.06
N ALA A 27 -5.64 -4.66 -0.90
CA ALA A 27 -6.69 -4.29 0.05
C ALA A 27 -6.33 -3.08 0.94
N SER A 28 -5.06 -2.83 1.22
CA SER A 28 -4.63 -1.82 2.21
C SER A 28 -3.64 -0.78 1.67
N VAL A 29 -2.54 -1.24 1.09
CA VAL A 29 -1.40 -0.38 0.71
C VAL A 29 -1.57 0.23 -0.68
N ALA A 30 -2.33 -0.41 -1.58
CA ALA A 30 -2.52 0.04 -2.96
C ALA A 30 -3.10 1.47 -3.06
N ASN A 31 -3.83 1.91 -2.04
CA ASN A 31 -4.39 3.26 -1.98
C ASN A 31 -3.35 4.38 -1.96
N PHE A 32 -2.16 4.12 -1.42
CA PHE A 32 -1.07 5.10 -1.32
C PHE A 32 0.25 4.60 -1.92
N TRP A 33 0.37 3.28 -2.15
CA TRP A 33 1.51 2.67 -2.81
C TRP A 33 1.09 1.53 -3.74
N PRO A 34 0.57 1.84 -4.94
CA PRO A 34 0.19 0.80 -5.90
C PRO A 34 1.43 0.01 -6.33
N ALA A 35 1.37 -1.31 -6.20
CA ALA A 35 2.41 -2.22 -6.66
C ALA A 35 1.77 -3.46 -7.28
N SER A 36 2.30 -3.90 -8.43
CA SER A 36 1.86 -5.15 -9.04
C SER A 36 2.33 -6.35 -8.21
N ALA A 37 1.61 -7.47 -8.30
CA ALA A 37 2.02 -8.72 -7.66
C ALA A 37 3.47 -9.09 -8.02
N GLN A 38 3.87 -8.89 -9.28
CA GLN A 38 5.24 -9.16 -9.74
C GLN A 38 6.28 -8.27 -9.05
N GLN A 39 5.95 -7.02 -8.73
CA GLN A 39 6.84 -6.13 -7.97
C GLN A 39 6.97 -6.61 -6.53
N VAL A 40 5.87 -7.05 -5.91
CA VAL A 40 5.88 -7.62 -4.55
C VAL A 40 6.75 -8.89 -4.50
N TYR A 41 6.59 -9.81 -5.46
CA TYR A 41 7.42 -11.03 -5.53
C TYR A 41 8.92 -10.71 -5.68
N ARG A 42 9.27 -9.80 -6.59
CA ARG A 42 10.68 -9.39 -6.77
C ARG A 42 11.25 -8.74 -5.52
N GLU A 43 10.44 -7.94 -4.83
CA GLU A 43 10.90 -7.30 -3.60
C GLU A 43 11.08 -8.32 -2.47
N LEU A 44 10.21 -9.33 -2.35
CA LEU A 44 10.38 -10.42 -1.38
C LEU A 44 11.66 -11.22 -1.61
N ASP A 45 11.98 -11.58 -2.85
CA ASP A 45 13.23 -12.27 -3.19
C ASP A 45 14.46 -11.40 -2.85
N ARG A 46 14.39 -10.10 -3.12
CA ARG A 46 15.44 -9.15 -2.76
C ARG A 46 15.61 -9.05 -1.25
N LEU A 47 14.52 -8.90 -0.50
CA LEU A 47 14.54 -8.80 0.96
C LEU A 47 15.07 -10.08 1.62
N GLU A 48 14.79 -11.25 1.05
CA GLU A 48 15.35 -12.51 1.50
C GLU A 48 16.86 -12.56 1.27
N ASN A 49 17.34 -12.15 0.09
CA ASN A 49 18.77 -12.07 -0.21
C ASN A 49 19.50 -11.07 0.71
N GLU A 50 18.82 -9.99 1.11
CA GLU A 50 19.34 -9.01 2.08
C GLU A 50 19.21 -9.49 3.56
N GLY A 51 18.60 -10.65 3.80
CA GLY A 51 18.39 -11.21 5.14
C GLY A 51 17.35 -10.48 5.99
N LEU A 52 16.53 -9.60 5.36
CA LEU A 52 15.51 -8.80 6.04
C LEU A 52 14.20 -9.57 6.22
N VAL A 53 13.97 -10.56 5.38
CA VAL A 53 12.90 -11.56 5.54
C VAL A 53 13.49 -12.95 5.42
N LYS A 54 12.76 -13.96 5.89
CA LYS A 54 13.11 -15.38 5.77
C LYS A 54 11.92 -16.14 5.21
N ALA A 55 12.15 -16.93 4.14
CA ALA A 55 11.15 -17.83 3.62
C ALA A 55 11.26 -19.23 4.25
N ARG A 56 10.11 -19.89 4.38
CA ARG A 56 10.00 -21.32 4.64
C ARG A 56 9.06 -21.95 3.62
N THR A 57 9.37 -23.16 3.21
CA THR A 57 8.50 -23.95 2.32
C THR A 57 7.47 -24.70 3.14
N VAL A 58 6.20 -24.53 2.78
CA VAL A 58 5.08 -25.28 3.37
C VAL A 58 4.57 -26.26 2.32
N ARG A 59 4.73 -27.56 2.58
CA ARG A 59 4.22 -28.63 1.71
C ARG A 59 2.69 -28.66 1.74
N GLN A 60 2.08 -28.82 0.57
CA GLN A 60 0.64 -28.92 0.40
C GLN A 60 0.28 -30.24 -0.28
N GLN A 61 -0.74 -30.97 0.22
CA GLN A 61 -1.10 -32.29 -0.32
C GLN A 61 -1.77 -32.27 -1.70
N LYS A 62 -2.44 -31.15 -2.08
CA LYS A 62 -3.23 -31.04 -3.32
C LYS A 62 -2.93 -29.77 -4.14
N ARG A 63 -1.88 -29.04 -3.79
CA ARG A 63 -1.45 -27.78 -4.45
C ARG A 63 0.08 -27.73 -4.44
N PRO A 64 0.70 -26.92 -5.32
CA PRO A 64 2.15 -26.69 -5.28
C PRO A 64 2.58 -26.21 -3.90
N ASP A 65 3.80 -26.57 -3.50
CA ASP A 65 4.42 -26.12 -2.27
C ASP A 65 4.40 -24.59 -2.19
N LYS A 66 4.14 -24.06 -0.99
CA LYS A 66 3.95 -22.66 -0.73
C LYS A 66 5.16 -22.09 0.00
N ARG A 67 5.77 -21.01 -0.53
CA ARG A 67 6.78 -20.23 0.20
C ARG A 67 6.08 -19.20 1.08
N VAL A 68 6.33 -19.23 2.38
CA VAL A 68 5.79 -18.30 3.36
C VAL A 68 6.93 -17.47 3.92
N PHE A 69 6.79 -16.16 3.87
CA PHE A 69 7.78 -15.17 4.29
C PHE A 69 7.41 -14.61 5.67
N ARG A 70 8.43 -14.36 6.47
CA ARG A 70 8.32 -13.65 7.75
C ARG A 70 9.43 -12.61 7.87
N ILE A 71 9.17 -11.51 8.55
CA ILE A 71 10.17 -10.50 8.85
C ILE A 71 11.23 -11.07 9.83
N THR A 72 12.49 -10.67 9.66
CA THR A 72 13.58 -11.00 10.59
C THR A 72 13.82 -9.87 11.59
N ALA A 73 14.64 -10.11 12.62
CA ALA A 73 15.08 -9.04 13.52
C ALA A 73 15.82 -7.90 12.78
N ALA A 74 16.57 -8.24 11.71
CA ALA A 74 17.21 -7.25 10.85
C ALA A 74 16.16 -6.43 10.06
N GLY A 75 15.13 -7.09 9.50
CA GLY A 75 14.03 -6.44 8.82
C GLY A 75 13.24 -5.51 9.74
N SER A 76 12.99 -5.91 10.97
CA SER A 76 12.31 -5.07 11.96
C SER A 76 13.13 -3.82 12.33
N ARG A 77 14.46 -3.96 12.47
CA ARG A 77 15.35 -2.78 12.68
C ARG A 77 15.33 -1.83 11.51
N GLU A 78 15.45 -2.35 10.29
CA GLU A 78 15.38 -1.57 9.04
C GLU A 78 14.08 -0.78 8.95
N LEU A 79 12.94 -1.43 9.24
CA LEU A 79 11.63 -0.77 9.27
C LEU A 79 11.58 0.29 10.37
N GLY A 80 12.10 0.01 11.55
CA GLY A 80 12.15 0.96 12.65
C GLY A 80 13.01 2.20 12.34
N GLU A 81 14.11 2.04 11.62
CA GLU A 81 14.93 3.16 11.14
C GLU A 81 14.19 4.02 10.12
N PHE A 82 13.49 3.38 9.19
CA PHE A 82 12.63 4.08 8.22
C PHE A 82 11.53 4.88 8.91
N VAL A 83 10.84 4.30 9.91
CA VAL A 83 9.75 4.99 10.64
C VAL A 83 10.26 6.20 11.42
N ARG A 84 11.48 6.13 11.98
CA ARG A 84 12.11 7.27 12.68
C ARG A 84 12.66 8.33 11.74
N GLY A 85 12.84 7.98 10.48
CA GLY A 85 13.36 8.92 9.48
C GLY A 85 12.36 10.03 9.14
N SER A 86 12.88 11.19 8.72
CA SER A 86 12.04 12.29 8.24
C SER A 86 11.40 11.95 6.90
N THR A 87 10.14 12.31 6.73
CA THR A 87 9.42 12.17 5.47
C THR A 87 9.50 13.47 4.66
N ARG A 88 9.90 13.36 3.40
CA ARG A 88 9.86 14.52 2.50
C ARG A 88 8.43 14.77 2.01
N PRO A 89 7.99 16.03 1.89
CA PRO A 89 6.71 16.33 1.27
C PRO A 89 6.63 15.74 -0.14
N THR A 90 5.50 15.17 -0.48
CA THR A 90 5.25 14.66 -1.83
C THR A 90 5.01 15.84 -2.77
N VAL A 91 5.72 15.89 -3.90
CA VAL A 91 5.43 16.85 -4.97
C VAL A 91 4.12 16.44 -5.62
N VAL A 92 3.11 17.29 -5.51
CA VAL A 92 1.81 17.09 -6.17
C VAL A 92 1.97 17.47 -7.65
N ARG A 93 1.80 16.48 -8.53
CA ARG A 93 1.66 16.65 -9.97
C ARG A 93 0.27 16.14 -10.33
N ASP A 94 -0.66 17.06 -10.51
CA ASP A 94 -2.07 16.73 -10.72
C ASP A 94 -2.60 17.49 -11.93
N ASP A 95 -2.99 16.75 -12.95
CA ASP A 95 -3.53 17.31 -14.20
C ASP A 95 -4.79 18.16 -13.97
N LEU A 96 -5.59 17.84 -12.94
CA LEU A 96 -6.75 18.66 -12.58
C LEU A 96 -6.33 20.06 -12.17
N LEU A 97 -5.24 20.20 -11.40
CA LEU A 97 -4.73 21.51 -11.00
C LEU A 97 -4.23 22.31 -12.22
N VAL A 98 -3.67 21.64 -13.23
CA VAL A 98 -3.30 22.29 -14.50
C VAL A 98 -4.54 22.74 -15.25
N LYS A 99 -5.59 21.90 -15.33
CA LYS A 99 -6.88 22.28 -15.94
C LYS A 99 -7.49 23.50 -15.24
N VAL A 100 -7.53 23.48 -13.91
CA VAL A 100 -8.03 24.63 -13.11
C VAL A 100 -7.19 25.87 -13.33
N ALA A 101 -5.86 25.75 -13.39
CA ALA A 101 -4.98 26.90 -13.67
C ALA A 101 -5.18 27.46 -15.11
N SER A 102 -5.69 26.67 -16.05
CA SER A 102 -6.01 27.09 -17.43
C SER A 102 -7.44 27.63 -17.61
N LEU A 103 -8.23 27.73 -16.52
CA LEU A 103 -9.63 28.13 -16.56
C LEU A 103 -9.83 29.49 -17.25
N ASN A 104 -10.76 29.54 -18.19
CA ASN A 104 -11.22 30.73 -18.86
C ASN A 104 -12.68 30.56 -19.33
N ALA A 105 -13.25 31.59 -19.93
CA ALA A 105 -14.66 31.56 -20.36
C ALA A 105 -14.99 30.52 -21.43
N THR A 106 -14.00 30.06 -22.21
CA THR A 106 -14.20 29.10 -23.28
C THR A 106 -14.10 27.64 -22.87
N ASN A 107 -13.49 27.35 -21.71
CA ASN A 107 -13.28 25.99 -21.19
C ASN A 107 -13.89 25.74 -19.81
N ALA A 108 -14.72 26.68 -19.33
CA ALA A 108 -15.29 26.61 -17.97
C ALA A 108 -16.13 25.34 -17.74
N ALA A 109 -16.89 24.91 -18.75
CA ALA A 109 -17.74 23.72 -18.66
C ALA A 109 -16.92 22.44 -18.54
N GLU A 110 -15.86 22.31 -19.33
CA GLU A 110 -14.95 21.16 -19.33
C GLU A 110 -14.16 21.07 -18.01
N VAL A 111 -13.71 22.20 -17.50
CA VAL A 111 -13.02 22.25 -16.20
C VAL A 111 -13.99 21.91 -15.07
N ALA A 112 -15.23 22.42 -15.10
CA ALA A 112 -16.25 22.07 -14.11
C ALA A 112 -16.59 20.57 -14.15
N ALA A 113 -16.70 19.97 -15.33
CA ALA A 113 -16.91 18.52 -15.48
C ALA A 113 -15.75 17.72 -14.87
N ALA A 114 -14.49 18.10 -15.14
CA ALA A 114 -13.33 17.44 -14.59
C ALA A 114 -13.24 17.56 -13.04
N VAL A 115 -13.66 18.70 -12.48
CA VAL A 115 -13.77 18.89 -11.02
C VAL A 115 -14.86 17.98 -10.44
N SER A 116 -16.01 17.89 -11.11
CA SER A 116 -17.13 17.03 -10.65
C SER A 116 -16.74 15.55 -10.67
N GLU A 117 -16.07 15.08 -11.71
CA GLU A 117 -15.56 13.70 -11.79
C GLU A 117 -14.57 13.40 -10.63
N ARG A 118 -13.65 14.32 -10.35
CA ARG A 118 -12.72 14.18 -9.23
C ARG A 118 -13.43 14.17 -7.88
N LEU A 119 -14.48 14.97 -7.73
CA LEU A 119 -15.28 15.02 -6.51
C LEU A 119 -15.96 13.67 -6.25
N GLU A 120 -16.58 13.06 -7.26
CA GLU A 120 -17.20 11.74 -7.11
C GLU A 120 -16.17 10.66 -6.78
N ALA A 121 -15.04 10.59 -7.48
CA ALA A 121 -13.97 9.66 -7.16
C ALA A 121 -13.43 9.84 -5.72
N SER A 122 -13.37 11.10 -5.25
CA SER A 122 -12.94 11.40 -3.86
C SER A 122 -13.97 10.96 -2.83
N ARG A 123 -15.27 11.09 -3.13
CA ARG A 123 -16.37 10.61 -2.28
C ARG A 123 -16.38 9.09 -2.16
N GLU A 124 -16.21 8.38 -3.28
CA GLU A 124 -16.09 6.91 -3.28
C GLU A 124 -14.91 6.44 -2.42
N LYS A 125 -13.77 7.12 -2.56
CA LYS A 125 -12.57 6.81 -1.76
C LYS A 125 -12.78 7.09 -0.27
N LEU A 126 -13.46 8.17 0.07
CA LEU A 126 -13.82 8.49 1.47
C LEU A 126 -14.72 7.41 2.06
N ALA A 127 -15.78 7.03 1.35
CA ALA A 127 -16.71 5.98 1.80
C ALA A 127 -15.97 4.64 2.03
N MET A 128 -15.01 4.30 1.16
CA MET A 128 -14.15 3.12 1.34
C MET A 128 -13.32 3.22 2.63
N TYR A 129 -12.70 4.38 2.90
CA TYR A 129 -11.92 4.56 4.13
C TYR A 129 -12.77 4.53 5.39
N GLU A 130 -13.98 5.10 5.36
CA GLU A 130 -14.94 5.04 6.46
C GLU A 130 -15.37 3.60 6.75
N SER A 131 -15.62 2.81 5.71
CA SER A 131 -15.93 1.37 5.85
C SER A 131 -14.75 0.59 6.45
N LEU A 132 -13.53 0.87 5.98
CA LEU A 132 -12.31 0.24 6.52
C LEU A 132 -12.11 0.62 8.00
N ARG A 133 -12.27 1.91 8.35
CA ARG A 133 -12.20 2.39 9.72
C ARG A 133 -13.22 1.68 10.61
N ALA A 134 -14.46 1.55 10.17
CA ALA A 134 -15.51 0.86 10.92
C ALA A 134 -15.15 -0.62 11.17
N THR A 135 -14.56 -1.28 10.18
CA THR A 135 -14.10 -2.68 10.30
C THR A 135 -12.96 -2.80 11.33
N LEU A 136 -11.99 -1.89 11.28
CA LEU A 136 -10.85 -1.90 12.21
C LEU A 136 -11.31 -1.61 13.64
N LEU A 137 -12.14 -0.60 13.86
CA LEU A 137 -12.68 -0.25 15.18
C LEU A 137 -13.66 -1.29 15.71
N GLY A 138 -14.35 -2.04 14.85
CA GLY A 138 -15.18 -3.17 15.24
C GLY A 138 -14.37 -4.34 15.84
N ASN A 139 -13.06 -4.40 15.53
CA ASN A 139 -12.13 -5.44 15.99
C ASN A 139 -11.18 -4.95 17.12
N GLY A 140 -11.25 -3.68 17.52
CA GLY A 140 -10.41 -3.06 18.55
C GLY A 140 -10.78 -1.60 18.79
N SER A 141 -10.16 -0.96 19.79
CA SER A 141 -10.33 0.47 20.05
C SER A 141 -9.34 1.32 19.24
N GLU A 142 -9.62 2.61 19.06
CA GLU A 142 -8.66 3.55 18.44
C GLU A 142 -7.32 3.62 19.20
N ALA A 143 -7.30 3.23 20.48
CA ALA A 143 -6.09 3.20 21.30
C ALA A 143 -5.20 1.98 21.04
N ASP A 144 -5.67 0.99 20.29
CA ASP A 144 -4.95 -0.24 19.95
C ASP A 144 -4.16 -0.12 18.63
N PHE A 145 -4.26 1.05 17.96
CA PHE A 145 -3.59 1.38 16.69
C PHE A 145 -2.73 2.65 16.82
#